data_b5350741bfe103691b037fcdcac7b5b0
#
_entry.id   b5350741bfe103691b037fcdcac7b5b0
#
_cell.length_a   1.000
_cell.length_b   1.000
_cell.length_c   1.000
_cell.angle_alpha   90.00
_cell.angle_beta   90.00
_cell.angle_gamma   90.00
#
_symmetry.space_group_name_H-M   'P 1'
#
loop_
_entity.id
_entity.type
_entity.pdbx_description
1 polymer ?
#
loop_
_entity_poly.entity_id
_entity_poly.type
_entity_poly.pdbx_seq_one_letter_code
_entity_poly.pdbx_strand_id
1 'polypeptide(L)'
;MNKLSFAPKGRRGIPDELIRFGRHLVYSEGTRTEPNYVKNIRARIGVKYACEPNKIDIIPVTEDETRNTVGLVNYAIDDVQRRLANGEKIDHVWMMFDKDDFPYFEEAHKKIEKLNNSKTLNVERLHYNTKNNIVWHSCWSNESFELWLCLYFCYYQSASKRTEYINYLKNNGIPYKKNLPNIHDILVEKGGSLEDAIKYAKKLEEANGIDNPSTGMYKFAEYFIGYMKK
;
A
#
# COMPACT_ATOMS: atom_id res chain seq x y z
N MET A 1 26.47 -8.42 8.86
CA MET A 1 25.06 -7.95 8.86
C MET A 1 24.94 -6.88 7.79
N ASN A 2 24.39 -7.23 6.63
CA ASN A 2 24.18 -6.26 5.56
C ASN A 2 22.97 -5.41 5.91
N LYS A 3 23.19 -4.11 6.12
CA LYS A 3 22.11 -3.12 6.23
C LYS A 3 21.39 -3.10 4.88
N LEU A 4 20.15 -3.59 4.86
CA LEU A 4 19.24 -3.42 3.72
C LEU A 4 18.96 -1.91 3.58
N SER A 5 19.62 -1.26 2.63
CA SER A 5 19.35 0.12 2.24
C SER A 5 18.18 0.11 1.26
N PHE A 6 16.99 0.34 1.74
CA PHE A 6 15.75 0.38 0.94
C PHE A 6 15.43 1.77 0.36
N ALA A 7 16.23 2.76 0.60
CA ALA A 7 16.15 3.97 -0.21
C ALA A 7 16.51 3.60 -1.65
N PRO A 8 15.77 4.06 -2.67
CA PRO A 8 16.15 3.84 -4.06
C PRO A 8 17.61 4.28 -4.18
N LYS A 9 18.50 3.36 -4.58
CA LYS A 9 19.91 3.66 -4.78
C LYS A 9 19.98 4.80 -5.77
N GLY A 10 20.26 6.01 -5.27
CA GLY A 10 20.47 7.16 -6.09
C GLY A 10 21.54 6.85 -7.14
N ARG A 11 21.36 7.33 -8.35
CA ARG A 11 22.41 7.28 -9.36
C ARG A 11 23.68 7.83 -8.71
N ARG A 12 24.82 7.13 -8.87
CA ARG A 12 26.10 7.53 -8.28
C ARG A 12 26.33 9.03 -8.53
N GLY A 13 26.44 9.81 -7.45
CA GLY A 13 26.74 11.24 -7.51
C GLY A 13 25.57 12.20 -7.26
N ILE A 14 24.33 11.71 -7.00
CA ILE A 14 23.25 12.58 -6.54
C ILE A 14 23.26 12.54 -5.01
N PRO A 15 23.42 13.67 -4.31
CA PRO A 15 23.28 13.72 -2.86
C PRO A 15 21.91 13.19 -2.43
N ASP A 16 21.85 12.44 -1.31
CA ASP A 16 20.59 11.91 -0.76
C ASP A 16 19.50 12.98 -0.56
N GLU A 17 19.91 14.23 -0.38
CA GLU A 17 19.06 15.42 -0.27
C GLU A 17 18.26 15.74 -1.54
N LEU A 18 18.68 15.22 -2.71
CA LEU A 18 18.02 15.42 -3.99
C LEU A 18 17.15 14.24 -4.42
N ILE A 19 17.05 13.19 -3.60
CA ILE A 19 16.09 12.10 -3.87
C ILE A 19 14.69 12.66 -3.69
N ARG A 20 14.01 12.85 -4.81
CA ARG A 20 12.66 13.39 -4.83
C ARG A 20 11.69 12.38 -4.21
N PHE A 21 11.05 12.76 -3.10
CA PHE A 21 10.04 11.95 -2.41
C PHE A 21 8.86 11.60 -3.33
N GLY A 22 8.48 12.50 -4.24
CA GLY A 22 7.39 12.29 -5.19
C GLY A 22 6.00 12.63 -4.63
N ARG A 23 5.00 12.57 -5.51
CA ARG A 23 3.57 12.73 -5.19
C ARG A 23 2.91 11.36 -5.19
N HIS A 24 2.24 11.02 -4.11
CA HIS A 24 1.60 9.73 -3.89
C HIS A 24 0.09 9.89 -3.75
N LEU A 25 -0.67 9.08 -4.46
CA LEU A 25 -2.10 8.90 -4.24
C LEU A 25 -2.34 7.50 -3.68
N VAL A 26 -3.10 7.40 -2.61
CA VAL A 26 -3.45 6.13 -1.96
C VAL A 26 -4.95 5.96 -2.00
N TYR A 27 -5.42 5.02 -2.79
CA TYR A 27 -6.83 4.64 -2.88
C TYR A 27 -7.05 3.39 -2.05
N SER A 28 -8.06 3.38 -1.20
CA SER A 28 -8.41 2.24 -0.37
C SER A 28 -9.90 1.92 -0.48
N GLU A 29 -10.21 0.64 -0.56
CA GLU A 29 -11.58 0.12 -0.46
C GLU A 29 -12.13 0.31 0.96
N GLY A 30 -11.26 0.16 1.98
CA GLY A 30 -11.59 0.48 3.36
C GLY A 30 -11.59 1.98 3.64
N THR A 31 -12.61 2.44 4.37
CA THR A 31 -12.72 3.86 4.75
C THR A 31 -12.02 4.18 6.08
N ARG A 32 -11.51 3.19 6.81
CA ARG A 32 -11.01 3.35 8.18
C ARG A 32 -9.65 2.73 8.44
N THR A 33 -9.50 1.41 8.33
CA THR A 33 -8.29 0.70 8.78
C THR A 33 -7.07 1.07 7.94
N GLU A 34 -7.16 0.88 6.63
CA GLU A 34 -6.09 1.18 5.68
C GLU A 34 -5.75 2.69 5.68
N PRO A 35 -6.75 3.61 5.59
CA PRO A 35 -6.46 5.04 5.69
C PRO A 35 -5.79 5.44 7.00
N ASN A 36 -6.19 4.87 8.14
CA ASN A 36 -5.57 5.16 9.44
C ASN A 36 -4.12 4.63 9.49
N TYR A 37 -3.87 3.44 8.96
CA TYR A 37 -2.52 2.92 8.85
C TYR A 37 -1.62 3.84 7.99
N VAL A 38 -2.09 4.25 6.81
CA VAL A 38 -1.34 5.17 5.94
C VAL A 38 -1.11 6.52 6.60
N LYS A 39 -2.11 7.08 7.29
CA LYS A 39 -1.97 8.33 8.08
C LYS A 39 -0.88 8.20 9.13
N ASN A 40 -0.83 7.06 9.81
CA ASN A 40 0.17 6.80 10.84
C ASN A 40 1.59 6.68 10.25
N ILE A 41 1.76 5.91 9.16
CA ILE A 41 3.04 5.85 8.43
C ILE A 41 3.47 7.25 7.96
N ARG A 42 2.55 8.02 7.35
CA ARG A 42 2.81 9.40 6.91
C ARG A 42 3.31 10.30 8.04
N ALA A 43 2.75 10.17 9.24
CA ALA A 43 3.17 10.93 10.40
C ALA A 43 4.59 10.59 10.88
N ARG A 44 5.11 9.41 10.52
CA ARG A 44 6.48 8.96 10.85
C ARG A 44 7.52 9.37 9.81
N ILE A 45 7.12 9.84 8.64
CA ILE A 45 8.06 10.31 7.63
C ILE A 45 8.83 11.52 8.16
N GLY A 46 10.16 11.50 7.98
CA GLY A 46 11.04 12.58 8.45
C GLY A 46 10.74 13.91 7.76
N VAL A 47 10.80 15.02 8.51
CA VAL A 47 10.49 16.37 8.03
C VAL A 47 11.29 16.74 6.76
N LYS A 48 12.55 16.31 6.67
CA LYS A 48 13.40 16.55 5.48
C LYS A 48 12.84 15.95 4.17
N TYR A 49 11.98 14.93 4.27
CA TYR A 49 11.33 14.30 3.11
C TYR A 49 9.88 14.74 2.96
N ALA A 50 9.23 15.07 4.09
CA ALA A 50 7.85 15.53 4.16
C ALA A 50 7.75 17.06 4.11
N CYS A 51 8.71 17.76 3.46
CA CYS A 51 8.68 19.23 3.31
C CYS A 51 7.34 19.75 2.76
N GLU A 52 6.51 18.86 2.22
CA GLU A 52 5.13 19.13 1.84
C GLU A 52 4.25 18.00 2.38
N PRO A 53 3.51 18.21 3.49
CA PRO A 53 2.61 17.21 4.06
C PRO A 53 1.52 16.73 3.08
N ASN A 54 1.34 17.44 1.96
CA ASN A 54 0.37 17.15 0.91
C ASN A 54 0.90 16.21 -0.20
N LYS A 55 2.07 15.60 -0.04
CA LYS A 55 2.59 14.65 -1.04
C LYS A 55 1.98 13.27 -0.99
N ILE A 56 1.25 12.94 0.05
CA ILE A 56 0.51 11.67 0.19
C ILE A 56 -0.95 11.99 0.40
N ASP A 57 -1.74 11.90 -0.65
CA ASP A 57 -3.20 12.01 -0.57
C ASP A 57 -3.79 10.63 -0.28
N ILE A 58 -4.65 10.57 0.72
CA ILE A 58 -5.36 9.35 1.12
C ILE A 58 -6.80 9.53 0.70
N ILE A 59 -7.23 8.66 -0.20
CA ILE A 59 -8.53 8.72 -0.89
C ILE A 59 -9.29 7.43 -0.57
N PRO A 60 -10.01 7.39 0.56
CA PRO A 60 -10.90 6.27 0.84
C PRO A 60 -12.09 6.35 -0.12
N VAL A 61 -12.38 5.23 -0.77
CA VAL A 61 -13.47 5.14 -1.75
C VAL A 61 -14.58 4.26 -1.17
N THR A 62 -15.80 4.73 -1.22
CA THR A 62 -16.93 4.02 -0.64
C THR A 62 -17.46 2.95 -1.60
N GLU A 63 -18.13 1.92 -1.06
CA GLU A 63 -18.78 0.86 -1.85
C GLU A 63 -19.82 1.42 -2.83
N ASP A 64 -20.52 2.49 -2.45
CA ASP A 64 -21.50 3.16 -3.30
C ASP A 64 -20.87 3.73 -4.58
N GLU A 65 -19.58 4.12 -4.52
CA GLU A 65 -18.86 4.69 -5.66
C GLU A 65 -18.29 3.60 -6.59
N THR A 66 -17.97 2.42 -6.08
CA THR A 66 -17.18 1.44 -6.82
C THR A 66 -17.83 0.06 -7.00
N ARG A 67 -18.71 -0.34 -6.12
CA ARG A 67 -19.41 -1.64 -6.09
C ARG A 67 -18.53 -2.88 -6.01
N ASN A 68 -17.24 -2.81 -6.34
CA ASN A 68 -16.28 -3.92 -6.28
C ASN A 68 -14.85 -3.43 -6.49
N THR A 69 -13.88 -4.32 -6.31
CA THR A 69 -12.44 -4.03 -6.42
C THR A 69 -12.01 -3.51 -7.81
N VAL A 70 -12.60 -4.01 -8.90
CA VAL A 70 -12.35 -3.46 -10.27
C VAL A 70 -12.90 -2.05 -10.38
N GLY A 71 -14.04 -1.76 -9.76
CA GLY A 71 -14.60 -0.41 -9.67
C GLY A 71 -13.65 0.56 -8.96
N LEU A 72 -12.99 0.14 -7.88
CA LEU A 72 -11.96 0.93 -7.20
C LEU A 72 -10.81 1.30 -8.15
N VAL A 73 -10.33 0.33 -8.95
CA VAL A 73 -9.26 0.57 -9.94
C VAL A 73 -9.73 1.55 -11.02
N ASN A 74 -10.96 1.40 -11.51
CA ASN A 74 -11.54 2.32 -12.50
C ASN A 74 -11.66 3.73 -11.96
N TYR A 75 -12.20 3.87 -10.73
CA TYR A 75 -12.29 5.16 -10.04
C TYR A 75 -10.92 5.85 -9.94
N ALA A 76 -9.89 5.11 -9.51
CA ALA A 76 -8.54 5.63 -9.39
C ALA A 76 -7.98 6.08 -10.75
N ILE A 77 -8.22 5.33 -11.83
CA ILE A 77 -7.81 5.71 -13.19
C ILE A 77 -8.46 7.03 -13.59
N ASP A 78 -9.77 7.16 -13.40
CA ASP A 78 -10.52 8.36 -13.79
C ASP A 78 -10.08 9.58 -12.95
N ASP A 79 -9.86 9.42 -11.64
CA ASP A 79 -9.36 10.50 -10.77
C ASP A 79 -7.94 10.93 -11.15
N VAL A 80 -7.03 9.97 -11.39
CA VAL A 80 -5.66 10.26 -11.85
C VAL A 80 -5.69 11.03 -13.17
N GLN A 81 -6.51 10.63 -14.14
CA GLN A 81 -6.65 11.33 -15.42
C GLN A 81 -7.13 12.78 -15.22
N ARG A 82 -8.13 12.97 -14.39
CA ARG A 82 -8.66 14.31 -14.07
C ARG A 82 -7.59 15.20 -13.41
N ARG A 83 -6.83 14.67 -12.44
CA ARG A 83 -5.74 15.40 -11.77
C ARG A 83 -4.62 15.78 -12.73
N LEU A 84 -4.23 14.86 -13.63
CA LEU A 84 -3.24 15.13 -14.67
C LEU A 84 -3.71 16.21 -15.64
N ALA A 85 -4.98 16.20 -16.03
CA ALA A 85 -5.59 17.22 -16.88
C ALA A 85 -5.57 18.62 -16.20
N ASN A 86 -5.66 18.66 -14.86
CA ASN A 86 -5.52 19.87 -14.05
C ASN A 86 -4.06 20.28 -13.78
N GLY A 87 -3.08 19.60 -14.40
CA GLY A 87 -1.65 19.93 -14.27
C GLY A 87 -0.98 19.38 -13.03
N GLU A 88 -1.63 18.51 -12.23
CA GLU A 88 -0.97 17.86 -11.10
C GLU A 88 0.10 16.89 -11.59
N LYS A 89 1.21 16.81 -10.84
CA LYS A 89 2.24 15.79 -11.05
C LYS A 89 2.00 14.65 -10.07
N ILE A 90 1.94 13.42 -10.59
CA ILE A 90 1.72 12.21 -9.80
C ILE A 90 2.87 11.25 -10.14
N ASP A 91 3.53 10.72 -9.12
CA ASP A 91 4.63 9.80 -9.29
C ASP A 91 4.23 8.35 -8.94
N HIS A 92 3.38 8.16 -7.92
CA HIS A 92 2.96 6.84 -7.44
C HIS A 92 1.47 6.79 -7.15
N VAL A 93 0.84 5.67 -7.50
CA VAL A 93 -0.53 5.33 -7.14
C VAL A 93 -0.53 4.00 -6.39
N TRP A 94 -1.09 3.99 -5.19
CA TRP A 94 -1.16 2.84 -4.30
C TRP A 94 -2.62 2.39 -4.19
N MET A 95 -2.88 1.15 -4.55
CA MET A 95 -4.21 0.55 -4.54
C MET A 95 -4.30 -0.44 -3.38
N MET A 96 -5.08 -0.14 -2.33
CA MET A 96 -5.26 -0.97 -1.15
C MET A 96 -6.64 -1.60 -1.16
N PHE A 97 -6.71 -2.92 -1.20
CA PHE A 97 -7.96 -3.68 -1.25
C PHE A 97 -7.79 -5.08 -0.71
N ASP A 98 -8.88 -5.64 -0.24
CA ASP A 98 -8.96 -6.98 0.28
C ASP A 98 -9.50 -7.95 -0.79
N LYS A 99 -9.14 -9.24 -0.70
CA LYS A 99 -9.74 -10.24 -1.56
C LYS A 99 -11.18 -10.53 -1.14
N ASP A 100 -11.43 -10.64 0.17
CA ASP A 100 -12.73 -11.05 0.71
C ASP A 100 -13.41 -12.12 -0.19
N ASP A 101 -14.74 -12.12 -0.27
CA ASP A 101 -15.51 -12.99 -1.17
C ASP A 101 -15.75 -12.36 -2.57
N PHE A 102 -14.98 -11.30 -2.94
CA PHE A 102 -15.20 -10.60 -4.21
C PHE A 102 -14.61 -11.34 -5.41
N PRO A 103 -15.41 -11.63 -6.43
CA PRO A 103 -15.00 -12.46 -7.58
C PRO A 103 -14.00 -11.76 -8.53
N TYR A 104 -13.79 -10.44 -8.42
CA TYR A 104 -13.00 -9.65 -9.38
C TYR A 104 -11.62 -9.24 -8.87
N PHE A 105 -11.14 -9.82 -7.77
CA PHE A 105 -9.84 -9.53 -7.18
C PHE A 105 -8.68 -9.73 -8.16
N GLU A 106 -8.61 -10.90 -8.82
CA GLU A 106 -7.55 -11.19 -9.79
C GLU A 106 -7.59 -10.24 -11.00
N GLU A 107 -8.78 -9.88 -11.45
CA GLU A 107 -8.95 -8.94 -12.57
C GLU A 107 -8.40 -7.56 -12.20
N ALA A 108 -8.72 -7.07 -10.98
CA ALA A 108 -8.20 -5.81 -10.46
C ALA A 108 -6.67 -5.84 -10.38
N HIS A 109 -6.09 -6.90 -9.81
CA HIS A 109 -4.66 -7.07 -9.71
C HIS A 109 -3.97 -7.06 -11.09
N LYS A 110 -4.44 -7.88 -12.02
CA LYS A 110 -3.95 -7.93 -13.41
C LYS A 110 -4.08 -6.59 -14.14
N LYS A 111 -5.14 -5.82 -13.84
CA LYS A 111 -5.35 -4.50 -14.42
C LYS A 111 -4.30 -3.50 -13.95
N ILE A 112 -3.96 -3.50 -12.65
CA ILE A 112 -2.90 -2.66 -12.09
C ILE A 112 -1.53 -3.03 -12.70
N GLU A 113 -1.23 -4.32 -12.84
CA GLU A 113 0.00 -4.77 -13.48
C GLU A 113 0.10 -4.31 -14.94
N LYS A 114 -1.00 -4.38 -15.68
CA LYS A 114 -1.07 -3.87 -17.06
C LYS A 114 -0.80 -2.37 -17.14
N LEU A 115 -1.23 -1.57 -16.15
CA LEU A 115 -0.94 -0.13 -16.10
C LEU A 115 0.57 0.16 -16.00
N ASN A 116 1.34 -0.69 -15.31
CA ASN A 116 2.78 -0.56 -15.21
C ASN A 116 3.52 -1.05 -16.46
N ASN A 117 3.03 -2.14 -17.06
CA ASN A 117 3.70 -2.80 -18.18
C ASN A 117 3.41 -2.15 -19.54
N SER A 118 2.46 -1.24 -19.58
CA SER A 118 2.03 -0.62 -20.83
C SER A 118 2.90 0.54 -21.26
N LYS A 119 4.15 0.24 -21.66
CA LYS A 119 4.87 1.15 -22.58
C LYS A 119 4.14 1.35 -23.92
N THR A 120 3.08 0.62 -24.16
CA THR A 120 2.34 0.52 -25.42
C THR A 120 0.83 0.30 -25.25
N LEU A 121 0.20 0.79 -24.19
CA LEU A 121 -1.25 0.80 -24.15
C LEU A 121 -1.79 1.93 -25.06
N ASN A 122 -2.08 1.56 -26.31
CA ASN A 122 -3.13 2.19 -27.13
C ASN A 122 -4.51 1.92 -26.49
N VAL A 123 -4.70 2.30 -25.25
CA VAL A 123 -6.01 2.43 -24.66
C VAL A 123 -6.39 3.86 -24.93
N GLU A 124 -7.37 4.08 -25.80
CA GLU A 124 -7.86 5.40 -26.24
C GLU A 124 -8.21 6.35 -25.07
N ARG A 125 -8.29 5.84 -23.85
CA ARG A 125 -8.48 6.58 -22.60
C ARG A 125 -7.20 6.84 -21.77
N LEU A 126 -6.05 6.30 -22.13
CA LEU A 126 -4.80 6.37 -21.35
C LEU A 126 -3.68 7.18 -22.03
N HIS A 127 -3.98 8.05 -22.98
CA HIS A 127 -2.99 8.91 -23.65
C HIS A 127 -2.14 9.77 -22.69
N TYR A 128 -2.54 9.92 -21.43
CA TYR A 128 -1.80 10.70 -20.43
C TYR A 128 -0.74 9.90 -19.66
N ASN A 129 -0.85 8.57 -19.59
CA ASN A 129 0.00 7.77 -18.69
C ASN A 129 1.41 7.52 -19.25
N THR A 130 1.56 7.46 -20.56
CA THR A 130 2.86 7.19 -21.20
C THR A 130 3.86 8.33 -21.11
N LYS A 131 3.43 9.55 -20.82
CA LYS A 131 4.30 10.71 -20.63
C LYS A 131 4.75 10.95 -19.19
N ASN A 132 4.04 10.41 -18.19
CA ASN A 132 4.22 10.80 -16.80
C ASN A 132 4.95 9.76 -15.92
N ASN A 133 5.30 8.57 -16.45
CA ASN A 133 6.02 7.51 -15.69
C ASN A 133 5.41 7.21 -14.31
N ILE A 134 4.07 7.24 -14.19
CA ILE A 134 3.39 6.92 -12.94
C ILE A 134 3.56 5.44 -12.63
N VAL A 135 3.98 5.12 -11.42
CA VAL A 135 4.11 3.74 -10.95
C VAL A 135 2.85 3.37 -10.15
N TRP A 136 2.15 2.33 -10.60
CA TRP A 136 0.98 1.79 -9.93
C TRP A 136 1.37 0.60 -9.06
N HIS A 137 0.91 0.57 -7.83
CA HIS A 137 1.21 -0.47 -6.86
C HIS A 137 -0.07 -1.17 -6.41
N SER A 138 -0.09 -2.49 -6.54
CA SER A 138 -1.14 -3.33 -5.97
C SER A 138 -0.74 -3.74 -4.56
N CYS A 139 -1.44 -3.20 -3.57
CA CYS A 139 -1.25 -3.43 -2.13
C CYS A 139 -2.45 -4.20 -1.56
N TRP A 140 -2.68 -5.36 -2.10
CA TRP A 140 -3.78 -6.25 -1.76
C TRP A 140 -3.51 -7.04 -0.48
N SER A 141 -4.58 -7.61 0.12
CA SER A 141 -4.50 -8.60 1.19
C SER A 141 -5.49 -9.73 0.96
N ASN A 142 -5.06 -10.97 1.16
CA ASN A 142 -5.89 -12.16 1.11
C ASN A 142 -5.75 -12.94 2.44
N GLU A 143 -6.77 -13.02 3.26
CA GLU A 143 -8.16 -12.61 3.00
C GLU A 143 -8.40 -11.11 3.26
N SER A 144 -7.74 -10.48 4.24
CA SER A 144 -8.02 -9.13 4.68
C SER A 144 -6.77 -8.40 5.19
N PHE A 145 -6.86 -7.09 5.31
CA PHE A 145 -5.78 -6.21 5.77
C PHE A 145 -5.23 -6.60 7.15
N GLU A 146 -6.05 -7.23 8.00
CA GLU A 146 -5.62 -7.69 9.32
C GLU A 146 -4.50 -8.73 9.27
N LEU A 147 -4.35 -9.50 8.18
CA LEU A 147 -3.18 -10.34 7.96
C LEU A 147 -1.89 -9.51 8.02
N TRP A 148 -1.84 -8.38 7.30
CA TRP A 148 -0.68 -7.49 7.32
C TRP A 148 -0.29 -7.07 8.75
N LEU A 149 -1.27 -6.76 9.59
CA LEU A 149 -1.03 -6.36 10.98
C LEU A 149 -0.49 -7.52 11.83
N CYS A 150 -0.94 -8.76 11.58
CA CYS A 150 -0.42 -9.95 12.26
C CYS A 150 1.05 -10.22 11.93
N LEU A 151 1.49 -9.91 10.72
CA LEU A 151 2.87 -10.13 10.28
C LEU A 151 3.89 -9.27 11.02
N TYR A 152 3.49 -8.26 11.76
CA TYR A 152 4.37 -7.52 12.67
C TYR A 152 4.95 -8.40 13.80
N PHE A 153 4.26 -9.50 14.15
CA PHE A 153 4.60 -10.35 15.29
C PHE A 153 5.11 -11.73 14.89
N CYS A 154 4.62 -12.29 13.79
CA CYS A 154 4.99 -13.63 13.39
C CYS A 154 4.81 -13.88 11.90
N TYR A 155 5.48 -14.91 11.40
CA TYR A 155 5.24 -15.46 10.07
C TYR A 155 3.93 -16.27 10.07
N TYR A 156 2.80 -15.61 9.78
CA TYR A 156 1.47 -16.19 9.86
C TYR A 156 1.16 -16.98 8.57
N GLN A 157 1.25 -18.31 8.64
CA GLN A 157 1.13 -19.20 7.47
C GLN A 157 -0.24 -19.84 7.28
N SER A 158 -1.13 -19.74 8.27
CA SER A 158 -2.43 -20.37 8.20
C SER A 158 -3.39 -19.54 7.32
N ALA A 159 -4.04 -20.20 6.37
CA ALA A 159 -5.16 -19.63 5.64
C ALA A 159 -6.33 -19.42 6.60
N SER A 160 -6.49 -18.19 7.04
CA SER A 160 -7.43 -17.82 8.10
C SER A 160 -8.46 -16.82 7.61
N LYS A 161 -9.60 -16.78 8.31
CA LYS A 161 -10.61 -15.75 8.11
C LYS A 161 -10.26 -14.48 8.89
N ARG A 162 -10.79 -13.32 8.47
CA ARG A 162 -10.62 -12.03 9.13
C ARG A 162 -10.80 -12.09 10.65
N THR A 163 -11.78 -12.83 11.13
CA THR A 163 -12.05 -12.97 12.56
C THR A 163 -10.90 -13.61 13.34
N GLU A 164 -10.18 -14.55 12.74
CA GLU A 164 -9.03 -15.22 13.36
C GLU A 164 -7.84 -14.27 13.47
N TYR A 165 -7.57 -13.47 12.42
CA TYR A 165 -6.55 -12.40 12.49
C TYR A 165 -6.86 -11.39 13.58
N ILE A 166 -8.13 -10.95 13.69
CA ILE A 166 -8.57 -10.03 14.75
C ILE A 166 -8.37 -10.65 16.14
N ASN A 167 -8.69 -11.92 16.32
CA ASN A 167 -8.49 -12.64 17.57
C ASN A 167 -7.00 -12.75 17.91
N TYR A 168 -6.16 -13.05 16.92
CA TYR A 168 -4.71 -13.09 17.10
C TYR A 168 -4.17 -11.74 17.58
N LEU A 169 -4.56 -10.62 16.95
CA LEU A 169 -4.16 -9.28 17.36
C LEU A 169 -4.58 -8.98 18.80
N LYS A 170 -5.83 -9.28 19.17
CA LYS A 170 -6.34 -9.08 20.54
C LYS A 170 -5.59 -9.90 21.57
N ASN A 171 -5.27 -11.17 21.27
CA ASN A 171 -4.50 -12.06 22.14
C ASN A 171 -3.06 -11.56 22.35
N ASN A 172 -2.52 -10.81 21.39
CA ASN A 172 -1.23 -10.11 21.52
C ASN A 172 -1.34 -8.72 22.17
N GLY A 173 -2.47 -8.43 22.81
CA GLY A 173 -2.68 -7.18 23.56
C GLY A 173 -2.92 -5.94 22.69
N ILE A 174 -3.27 -6.13 21.43
CA ILE A 174 -3.67 -5.03 20.54
C ILE A 174 -5.16 -4.75 20.74
N PRO A 175 -5.57 -3.52 21.15
CA PRO A 175 -6.97 -3.17 21.33
C PRO A 175 -7.67 -2.93 19.99
N TYR A 176 -7.58 -3.93 19.11
CA TYR A 176 -7.97 -3.80 17.70
C TYR A 176 -9.44 -3.45 17.51
N LYS A 177 -9.68 -2.40 16.75
CA LYS A 177 -10.97 -1.96 16.19
C LYS A 177 -10.71 -1.40 14.80
N LYS A 178 -11.66 -1.54 13.85
CA LYS A 178 -11.53 -1.04 12.46
C LYS A 178 -11.14 0.45 12.35
N ASN A 179 -11.48 1.27 13.33
CA ASN A 179 -11.20 2.69 13.34
C ASN A 179 -10.04 3.07 14.29
N LEU A 180 -9.20 2.12 14.69
CA LEU A 180 -8.09 2.38 15.60
C LEU A 180 -7.09 3.34 14.94
N PRO A 181 -6.92 4.56 15.48
CA PRO A 181 -5.87 5.46 14.99
C PRO A 181 -4.49 4.96 15.45
N ASN A 182 -3.44 5.42 14.80
CA ASN A 182 -2.04 5.11 15.17
C ASN A 182 -1.74 3.61 15.30
N ILE A 183 -2.39 2.79 14.46
CA ILE A 183 -2.28 1.33 14.55
C ILE A 183 -0.83 0.85 14.39
N HIS A 184 -0.05 1.43 13.47
CA HIS A 184 1.36 1.10 13.30
C HIS A 184 2.16 1.32 14.60
N ASP A 185 1.97 2.47 15.25
CA ASP A 185 2.68 2.80 16.49
C ASP A 185 2.32 1.81 17.59
N ILE A 186 1.03 1.49 17.74
CA ILE A 186 0.56 0.52 18.72
C ILE A 186 1.19 -0.86 18.49
N LEU A 187 1.28 -1.31 17.21
CA LEU A 187 1.93 -2.59 16.89
C LEU A 187 3.39 -2.58 17.32
N VAL A 188 4.13 -1.51 17.01
CA VAL A 188 5.54 -1.36 17.38
C VAL A 188 5.71 -1.28 18.91
N GLU A 189 4.90 -0.51 19.62
CA GLU A 189 4.91 -0.41 21.09
C GLU A 189 4.64 -1.76 21.77
N LYS A 190 3.90 -2.64 21.13
CA LYS A 190 3.63 -4.02 21.59
C LYS A 190 4.68 -5.03 21.16
N GLY A 191 5.82 -4.58 20.62
CA GLY A 191 6.94 -5.42 20.21
C GLY A 191 6.88 -5.94 18.78
N GLY A 192 5.95 -5.46 17.97
CA GLY A 192 5.89 -5.77 16.53
C GLY A 192 6.99 -5.06 15.75
N SER A 193 7.42 -5.65 14.64
CA SER A 193 8.47 -5.13 13.75
C SER A 193 7.93 -4.93 12.34
N LEU A 194 8.10 -3.72 11.80
CA LEU A 194 7.74 -3.41 10.42
C LEU A 194 8.66 -4.17 9.43
N GLU A 195 9.94 -4.28 9.77
CA GLU A 195 10.92 -5.02 8.97
C GLU A 195 10.56 -6.52 8.88
N ASP A 196 10.12 -7.10 9.99
CA ASP A 196 9.65 -8.50 10.00
C ASP A 196 8.36 -8.66 9.21
N ALA A 197 7.42 -7.71 9.32
CA ALA A 197 6.20 -7.73 8.52
C ALA A 197 6.51 -7.72 7.02
N ILE A 198 7.43 -6.85 6.56
CA ILE A 198 7.90 -6.80 5.17
C ILE A 198 8.50 -8.15 4.75
N LYS A 199 9.40 -8.69 5.57
CA LYS A 199 10.07 -9.99 5.32
C LYS A 199 9.07 -11.14 5.23
N TYR A 200 8.11 -11.20 6.14
CA TYR A 200 7.12 -12.27 6.19
C TYR A 200 6.11 -12.17 5.05
N ALA A 201 5.67 -10.98 4.69
CA ALA A 201 4.78 -10.77 3.56
C ALA A 201 5.42 -11.19 2.22
N LYS A 202 6.72 -10.88 2.00
CA LYS A 202 7.45 -11.34 0.83
C LYS A 202 7.52 -12.88 0.76
N LYS A 203 7.79 -13.53 1.88
CA LYS A 203 7.80 -15.00 1.95
C LYS A 203 6.43 -15.61 1.66
N LEU A 204 5.35 -14.97 2.11
CA LEU A 204 3.99 -15.43 1.80
C LEU A 204 3.68 -15.29 0.31
N GLU A 205 4.03 -14.15 -0.31
CA GLU A 205 3.83 -13.97 -1.76
C GLU A 205 4.69 -14.94 -2.58
N GLU A 206 5.93 -15.21 -2.17
CA GLU A 206 6.79 -16.23 -2.81
C GLU A 206 6.21 -17.65 -2.70
N ALA A 207 5.60 -18.00 -1.57
CA ALA A 207 5.04 -19.33 -1.33
C ALA A 207 3.65 -19.53 -1.95
N ASN A 208 2.79 -18.53 -1.89
CA ASN A 208 1.36 -18.65 -2.17
C ASN A 208 0.90 -17.79 -3.36
N GLY A 209 1.78 -16.95 -3.94
CA GLY A 209 1.36 -15.96 -4.93
C GLY A 209 0.34 -14.99 -4.32
N ILE A 210 -0.86 -14.96 -4.90
CA ILE A 210 -1.99 -14.15 -4.42
C ILE A 210 -3.00 -14.93 -3.56
N ASP A 211 -2.73 -16.22 -3.30
CA ASP A 211 -3.62 -17.07 -2.51
C ASP A 211 -3.46 -16.86 -1.00
N ASN A 212 -4.50 -17.20 -0.23
CA ASN A 212 -4.54 -17.02 1.23
C ASN A 212 -3.62 -18.04 1.95
N PRO A 213 -2.71 -17.61 2.86
CA PRO A 213 -2.47 -16.21 3.27
C PRO A 213 -1.41 -15.53 2.40
N SER A 214 -1.70 -14.34 1.91
CA SER A 214 -0.72 -13.52 1.20
C SER A 214 -1.09 -12.03 1.21
N THR A 215 -0.12 -11.13 1.09
CA THR A 215 -0.37 -9.69 1.03
C THR A 215 0.73 -8.92 0.30
N GLY A 216 0.34 -8.00 -0.58
CA GLY A 216 1.22 -7.06 -1.26
C GLY A 216 1.47 -5.75 -0.49
N MET A 217 0.98 -5.62 0.75
CA MET A 217 1.17 -4.42 1.58
C MET A 217 2.64 -4.09 1.86
N TYR A 218 3.52 -5.09 1.81
CA TYR A 218 4.95 -4.86 1.99
C TYR A 218 5.53 -3.88 0.96
N LYS A 219 4.95 -3.79 -0.25
CA LYS A 219 5.40 -2.87 -1.31
C LYS A 219 5.31 -1.41 -0.84
N PHE A 220 4.18 -1.07 -0.18
CA PHE A 220 3.98 0.24 0.43
C PHE A 220 4.94 0.47 1.60
N ALA A 221 5.00 -0.47 2.53
CA ALA A 221 5.83 -0.35 3.73
C ALA A 221 7.34 -0.25 3.39
N GLU A 222 7.83 -1.08 2.48
CA GLU A 222 9.22 -1.08 2.02
C GLU A 222 9.62 0.23 1.35
N TYR A 223 8.70 0.83 0.57
CA TYR A 223 8.95 2.13 -0.03
C TYR A 223 9.13 3.23 1.03
N PHE A 224 8.26 3.25 2.04
CA PHE A 224 8.23 4.35 3.02
C PHE A 224 9.17 4.16 4.21
N ILE A 225 9.59 2.93 4.56
CA ILE A 225 10.44 2.68 5.73
C ILE A 225 11.77 3.46 5.67
N GLY A 226 12.33 3.66 4.47
CA GLY A 226 13.55 4.45 4.27
C GLY A 226 13.40 5.95 4.55
N TYR A 227 12.17 6.44 4.59
CA TYR A 227 11.84 7.85 4.83
C TYR A 227 11.34 8.11 6.26
N MET A 228 11.08 7.05 7.04
CA MET A 228 10.61 7.19 8.42
C MET A 228 11.71 7.72 9.35
N LYS A 229 11.30 8.44 10.38
CA LYS A 229 12.19 8.82 11.49
C LYS A 229 12.66 7.56 12.21
N LYS A 230 13.95 7.51 12.50
CA LYS A 230 14.52 6.51 13.38
C LYS A 230 14.18 6.85 14.84
#